data_e52023ce64043812bef527f03ba68a9c
#
_entry.id   e52023ce64043812bef527f03ba68a9c
#
_cell.length_a   1.000
_cell.length_b   1.000
_cell.length_c   1.000
_cell.angle_alpha   90.00
_cell.angle_beta   90.00
_cell.angle_gamma   90.00
#
_symmetry.space_group_name_H-M   'P 1'
#
loop_
_entity.id
_entity.type
_entity.pdbx_description
1 polymer ?
#
loop_
_entity_poly.entity_id
_entity_poly.type
_entity_poly.pdbx_seq_one_letter_code
_entity_poly.pdbx_strand_id
1 'polypeptide(L)'
;VTYHSEICQLDNVTMNLRPVQKPYPPIWIAANNDRAIERAARMSDAWMINPHSTLETIRRHMTIYEDALAASGKPRPAELPVVKEVFCAKDRVTALEMAGPYLMGKYKDYAKWGQDKVMPENETFDQEFDDLIAGRFILGSPDECYEQLRPYWEEFGVNHLLIRTHWAGMPLSTALHSLRMISNELLPALQSV
;
A
#
# COMPACT_ATOMS: atom_id res chain seq x y z
N VAL A 1 16.25 7.52 28.57
CA VAL A 1 14.87 7.98 28.43
C VAL A 1 14.14 7.70 29.74
N THR A 2 13.57 8.73 30.33
CA THR A 2 12.59 8.60 31.42
C THR A 2 11.25 9.06 30.86
N TYR A 3 10.23 8.22 30.97
CA TYR A 3 8.89 8.47 30.46
C TYR A 3 7.85 7.78 31.35
N HIS A 4 6.89 8.52 31.82
CA HIS A 4 5.78 8.02 32.66
C HIS A 4 4.45 8.36 32.02
N SER A 5 3.62 7.36 31.81
CA SER A 5 2.23 7.49 31.41
C SER A 5 1.39 6.44 32.13
N GLU A 6 0.09 6.48 31.96
CA GLU A 6 -0.85 5.53 32.55
C GLU A 6 -0.55 4.07 32.18
N ILE A 7 0.00 3.84 30.98
CA ILE A 7 0.23 2.50 30.39
C ILE A 7 1.71 2.14 30.21
N CYS A 8 2.64 3.07 30.42
CA CYS A 8 4.07 2.84 30.21
C CYS A 8 4.91 3.61 31.23
N GLN A 9 5.78 2.90 31.93
CA GLN A 9 6.71 3.45 32.92
C GLN A 9 8.14 3.09 32.50
N LEU A 10 8.95 4.11 32.22
CA LEU A 10 10.36 3.95 31.87
C LEU A 10 11.21 4.84 32.77
N ASP A 11 12.14 4.27 33.51
CA ASP A 11 13.07 4.99 34.38
C ASP A 11 14.51 4.81 33.91
N ASN A 12 15.10 5.90 33.41
CA ASN A 12 16.49 5.97 32.97
C ASN A 12 16.90 4.84 31.97
N VAL A 13 15.98 4.49 31.07
CA VAL A 13 16.21 3.43 30.07
C VAL A 13 17.16 3.93 28.99
N THR A 14 18.19 3.15 28.67
CA THR A 14 19.14 3.42 27.60
C THR A 14 18.99 2.37 26.52
N MET A 15 18.78 2.83 25.27
CA MET A 15 18.84 1.98 24.08
C MET A 15 20.29 1.83 23.64
N ASN A 16 20.81 0.61 23.73
CA ASN A 16 22.19 0.29 23.31
C ASN A 16 22.32 0.22 21.79
N LEU A 17 21.30 -0.30 21.11
CA LEU A 17 21.26 -0.31 19.65
C LEU A 17 20.74 1.04 19.14
N ARG A 18 21.48 1.66 18.24
CA ARG A 18 21.13 2.93 17.61
C ARG A 18 21.16 2.79 16.09
N PRO A 19 20.25 3.46 15.36
CA PRO A 19 20.31 3.49 13.90
C PRO A 19 21.63 4.07 13.40
N VAL A 20 22.10 3.56 12.27
CA VAL A 20 23.23 4.14 11.52
C VAL A 20 22.81 5.47 10.90
N GLN A 21 21.61 5.54 10.36
CA GLN A 21 21.04 6.77 9.79
C GLN A 21 20.82 7.84 10.86
N LYS A 22 21.03 9.09 10.47
CA LYS A 22 20.84 10.26 11.34
C LYS A 22 19.89 11.25 10.68
N PRO A 23 18.94 11.83 11.45
CA PRO A 23 18.73 11.63 12.90
C PRO A 23 18.12 10.25 13.24
N TYR A 24 17.43 9.59 12.31
CA TYR A 24 16.77 8.26 12.42
C TYR A 24 16.49 7.73 10.99
N PRO A 25 16.15 6.44 10.83
CA PRO A 25 15.65 5.91 9.54
C PRO A 25 14.33 6.59 9.15
N PRO A 26 14.06 6.83 7.87
CA PRO A 26 12.76 7.33 7.43
C PRO A 26 11.60 6.49 7.99
N ILE A 27 10.60 7.15 8.52
CA ILE A 27 9.43 6.51 9.13
C ILE A 27 8.23 6.69 8.21
N TRP A 28 7.71 5.59 7.68
CA TRP A 28 6.48 5.57 6.91
C TRP A 28 5.33 5.04 7.76
N ILE A 29 4.21 5.76 7.81
CA ILE A 29 3.02 5.33 8.53
C ILE A 29 1.92 4.96 7.52
N ALA A 30 1.46 3.71 7.59
CA ALA A 30 0.28 3.26 6.85
C ALA A 30 -1.00 3.80 7.50
N ALA A 31 -1.91 4.31 6.67
CA ALA A 31 -3.19 4.84 7.13
C ALA A 31 -4.25 4.70 6.04
N ASN A 32 -5.51 4.46 6.44
CA ASN A 32 -6.65 4.21 5.55
C ASN A 32 -7.96 4.88 6.00
N ASN A 33 -7.90 5.79 6.97
CA ASN A 33 -9.01 6.64 7.36
C ASN A 33 -8.50 8.05 7.66
N ASP A 34 -9.40 9.03 7.63
CA ASP A 34 -9.08 10.45 7.66
C ASP A 34 -8.16 10.82 8.83
N ARG A 35 -8.55 10.45 10.06
CA ARG A 35 -7.77 10.79 11.27
C ARG A 35 -6.37 10.14 11.27
N ALA A 36 -6.27 8.92 10.75
CA ALA A 36 -4.98 8.24 10.68
C ALA A 36 -4.09 8.86 9.60
N ILE A 37 -4.65 9.33 8.49
CA ILE A 37 -3.93 10.03 7.43
C ILE A 37 -3.42 11.39 7.91
N GLU A 38 -4.27 12.19 8.58
CA GLU A 38 -3.84 13.42 9.24
C GLU A 38 -2.71 13.17 10.25
N ARG A 39 -2.80 12.09 11.03
CA ARG A 39 -1.74 11.70 11.96
C ARG A 39 -0.46 11.33 11.22
N ALA A 40 -0.54 10.56 10.13
CA ALA A 40 0.62 10.22 9.31
C ALA A 40 1.31 11.49 8.77
N ALA A 41 0.55 12.45 8.24
CA ALA A 41 1.08 13.73 7.79
C ALA A 41 1.89 14.45 8.89
N ARG A 42 1.35 14.50 10.11
CA ARG A 42 2.01 15.19 11.22
C ARG A 42 3.22 14.47 11.79
N MET A 43 3.17 13.14 11.90
CA MET A 43 4.09 12.36 12.75
C MET A 43 5.12 11.52 11.99
N SER A 44 4.98 11.33 10.67
CA SER A 44 5.89 10.51 9.88
C SER A 44 6.65 11.32 8.83
N ASP A 45 7.62 10.68 8.19
CA ASP A 45 8.34 11.21 7.05
C ASP A 45 7.53 11.01 5.75
N ALA A 46 6.70 9.96 5.68
CA ALA A 46 5.75 9.77 4.59
C ALA A 46 4.52 8.94 5.02
N TRP A 47 3.40 9.18 4.33
CA TRP A 47 2.25 8.28 4.36
C TRP A 47 2.46 7.13 3.40
N MET A 48 2.37 5.89 3.87
CA MET A 48 2.39 4.70 3.04
C MET A 48 0.96 4.34 2.61
N ILE A 49 0.67 4.47 1.32
CA ILE A 49 -0.65 4.19 0.74
C ILE A 49 -0.92 2.69 0.79
N ASN A 50 -2.09 2.32 1.31
CA ASN A 50 -2.48 0.92 1.50
C ASN A 50 -2.86 0.22 0.19
N PRO A 51 -2.67 -1.11 0.09
CA PRO A 51 -2.93 -1.86 -1.13
C PRO A 51 -4.40 -1.96 -1.52
N HIS A 52 -5.30 -1.84 -0.56
CA HIS A 52 -6.72 -2.09 -0.73
C HIS A 52 -7.57 -0.84 -1.03
N SER A 53 -6.97 0.33 -1.01
CA SER A 53 -7.68 1.56 -1.39
C SER A 53 -7.88 1.63 -2.91
N THR A 54 -9.08 2.05 -3.33
CA THR A 54 -9.36 2.38 -4.74
C THR A 54 -8.65 3.68 -5.15
N LEU A 55 -8.51 3.92 -6.45
CA LEU A 55 -7.96 5.19 -6.94
C LEU A 55 -8.81 6.39 -6.47
N GLU A 56 -10.13 6.25 -6.43
CA GLU A 56 -11.04 7.30 -5.95
C GLU A 56 -10.80 7.62 -4.48
N THR A 57 -10.69 6.59 -3.64
CA THR A 57 -10.37 6.75 -2.22
C THR A 57 -9.00 7.40 -2.03
N ILE A 58 -8.01 7.02 -2.83
CA ILE A 58 -6.67 7.62 -2.76
C ILE A 58 -6.73 9.11 -3.11
N ARG A 59 -7.47 9.53 -4.14
CA ARG A 59 -7.65 10.95 -4.47
C ARG A 59 -8.18 11.75 -3.30
N ARG A 60 -9.26 11.26 -2.69
CA ARG A 60 -9.85 11.89 -1.50
C ARG A 60 -8.84 11.95 -0.34
N HIS A 61 -8.13 10.88 -0.08
CA HIS A 61 -7.15 10.79 0.98
C HIS A 61 -5.91 11.66 0.72
N MET A 62 -5.49 11.84 -0.53
CA MET A 62 -4.40 12.75 -0.89
C MET A 62 -4.73 14.20 -0.55
N THR A 63 -5.98 14.64 -0.79
CA THR A 63 -6.42 15.98 -0.38
C THR A 63 -6.29 16.15 1.14
N ILE A 64 -6.77 15.18 1.93
CA ILE A 64 -6.66 15.21 3.40
C ILE A 64 -5.20 15.23 3.85
N TYR A 65 -4.35 14.43 3.20
CA TYR A 65 -2.93 14.34 3.52
C TYR A 65 -2.20 15.66 3.26
N GLU A 66 -2.44 16.27 2.09
CA GLU A 66 -1.83 17.54 1.69
C GLU A 66 -2.29 18.71 2.57
N ASP A 67 -3.58 18.78 2.90
CA ASP A 67 -4.12 19.76 3.84
C ASP A 67 -3.48 19.63 5.22
N ALA A 68 -3.32 18.41 5.71
CA ALA A 68 -2.69 18.15 7.01
C ALA A 68 -1.18 18.46 7.03
N LEU A 69 -0.47 18.24 5.92
CA LEU A 69 0.93 18.66 5.74
C LEU A 69 1.02 20.19 5.81
N ALA A 70 0.20 20.89 5.03
CA ALA A 70 0.16 22.35 5.00
C ALA A 70 -0.16 22.93 6.38
N ALA A 71 -1.17 22.41 7.06
CA ALA A 71 -1.55 22.81 8.41
C ALA A 71 -0.44 22.58 9.46
N SER A 72 0.45 21.62 9.20
CA SER A 72 1.60 21.29 10.06
C SER A 72 2.89 22.02 9.65
N GLY A 73 2.85 22.84 8.61
CA GLY A 73 4.03 23.52 8.07
C GLY A 73 5.06 22.56 7.45
N LYS A 74 4.66 21.35 7.05
CA LYS A 74 5.54 20.35 6.45
C LYS A 74 5.43 20.39 4.93
N PRO A 75 6.55 20.29 4.22
CA PRO A 75 6.53 20.11 2.77
C PRO A 75 6.00 18.73 2.40
N ARG A 76 5.61 18.56 1.14
CA ARG A 76 5.35 17.23 0.58
C ARG A 76 6.60 16.37 0.70
N PRO A 77 6.49 15.10 1.13
CA PRO A 77 7.65 14.23 1.29
C PRO A 77 8.35 13.95 -0.04
N ALA A 78 9.68 13.76 0.02
CA ALA A 78 10.46 13.35 -1.15
C ALA A 78 10.13 11.93 -1.61
N GLU A 79 9.65 11.09 -0.70
CA GLU A 79 9.25 9.70 -0.95
C GLU A 79 7.77 9.53 -0.64
N LEU A 80 6.99 9.04 -1.59
CA LEU A 80 5.58 8.67 -1.39
C LEU A 80 5.39 7.20 -1.78
N PRO A 81 5.38 6.29 -0.80
CA PRO A 81 5.25 4.86 -1.06
C PRO A 81 3.81 4.41 -1.21
N VAL A 82 3.58 3.46 -2.13
CA VAL A 82 2.34 2.70 -2.25
C VAL A 82 2.61 1.21 -2.20
N VAL A 83 1.76 0.47 -1.49
CA VAL A 83 1.74 -0.99 -1.56
C VAL A 83 0.61 -1.42 -2.50
N LYS A 84 0.87 -2.34 -3.43
CA LYS A 84 -0.17 -2.90 -4.32
C LYS A 84 -0.09 -4.41 -4.41
N GLU A 85 -1.25 -5.04 -4.53
CA GLU A 85 -1.39 -6.42 -4.96
C GLU A 85 -1.18 -6.44 -6.47
N VAL A 86 -0.11 -7.09 -6.95
CA VAL A 86 0.24 -7.12 -8.37
C VAL A 86 0.44 -8.55 -8.81
N PHE A 87 -0.17 -8.94 -9.91
CA PHE A 87 0.07 -10.25 -10.52
C PHE A 87 0.08 -10.14 -12.04
N CYS A 88 1.25 -10.43 -12.64
CA CYS A 88 1.42 -10.48 -14.09
C CYS A 88 1.24 -11.90 -14.61
N ALA A 89 0.49 -12.03 -15.70
CA ALA A 89 0.36 -13.23 -16.52
C ALA A 89 0.36 -12.82 -18.00
N LYS A 90 0.10 -13.74 -18.91
CA LYS A 90 0.05 -13.42 -20.36
C LYS A 90 -1.04 -12.40 -20.73
N ASP A 91 -2.14 -12.39 -19.95
CA ASP A 91 -3.30 -11.52 -20.12
C ASP A 91 -4.09 -11.42 -18.78
N ARG A 92 -5.05 -10.49 -18.73
CA ARG A 92 -5.91 -10.27 -17.56
C ARG A 92 -6.72 -11.49 -17.17
N VAL A 93 -7.25 -12.25 -18.13
CA VAL A 93 -8.06 -13.45 -17.86
C VAL A 93 -7.21 -14.48 -17.12
N THR A 94 -6.03 -14.77 -17.64
CA THR A 94 -5.09 -15.70 -17.00
C THR A 94 -4.63 -15.21 -15.62
N ALA A 95 -4.38 -13.90 -15.48
CA ALA A 95 -4.01 -13.33 -14.18
C ALA A 95 -5.12 -13.52 -13.13
N LEU A 96 -6.37 -13.30 -13.52
CA LEU A 96 -7.54 -13.51 -12.65
C LEU A 96 -7.72 -14.99 -12.27
N GLU A 97 -7.57 -15.90 -13.22
CA GLU A 97 -7.65 -17.34 -12.95
C GLU A 97 -6.56 -17.82 -11.97
N MET A 98 -5.34 -17.32 -12.14
CA MET A 98 -4.18 -17.74 -11.34
C MET A 98 -4.13 -17.09 -9.95
N ALA A 99 -4.50 -15.81 -9.82
CA ALA A 99 -4.37 -15.04 -8.58
C ALA A 99 -5.69 -14.88 -7.82
N GLY A 100 -6.82 -14.82 -8.54
CA GLY A 100 -8.13 -14.49 -8.00
C GLY A 100 -8.56 -15.28 -6.78
N PRO A 101 -8.50 -16.63 -6.79
CA PRO A 101 -8.91 -17.43 -5.64
C PRO A 101 -8.16 -17.10 -4.35
N TYR A 102 -6.87 -16.78 -4.44
CA TYR A 102 -6.02 -16.46 -3.30
C TYR A 102 -6.23 -15.03 -2.79
N LEU A 103 -6.44 -14.08 -3.69
CA LEU A 103 -6.83 -12.71 -3.36
C LEU A 103 -8.19 -12.69 -2.68
N MET A 104 -9.19 -13.36 -3.24
CA MET A 104 -10.51 -13.47 -2.64
C MET A 104 -10.43 -14.07 -1.24
N GLY A 105 -9.68 -15.16 -1.06
CA GLY A 105 -9.48 -15.80 0.25
C GLY A 105 -8.92 -14.82 1.28
N LYS A 106 -7.86 -14.09 0.93
CA LYS A 106 -7.23 -13.09 1.79
C LYS A 106 -8.21 -12.00 2.21
N TYR A 107 -8.95 -11.42 1.27
CA TYR A 107 -9.84 -10.29 1.57
C TYR A 107 -11.11 -10.72 2.31
N LYS A 108 -11.59 -11.94 2.11
CA LYS A 108 -12.62 -12.56 2.98
C LYS A 108 -12.15 -12.70 4.43
N ASP A 109 -10.89 -13.07 4.65
CA ASP A 109 -10.34 -13.12 6.01
C ASP A 109 -10.17 -11.71 6.60
N TYR A 110 -9.78 -10.72 5.80
CA TYR A 110 -9.74 -9.32 6.24
C TYR A 110 -11.11 -8.79 6.64
N ALA A 111 -12.17 -9.11 5.90
CA ALA A 111 -13.55 -8.79 6.27
C ALA A 111 -13.97 -9.46 7.60
N LYS A 112 -13.65 -10.76 7.77
CA LYS A 112 -13.91 -11.47 9.04
C LYS A 112 -13.19 -10.83 10.24
N TRP A 113 -12.00 -10.28 10.03
CA TRP A 113 -11.25 -9.57 11.09
C TRP A 113 -11.72 -8.12 11.27
N GLY A 114 -12.69 -7.67 10.48
CA GLY A 114 -13.25 -6.33 10.56
C GLY A 114 -12.31 -5.23 10.10
N GLN A 115 -11.35 -5.54 9.22
CA GLN A 115 -10.42 -4.53 8.71
C GLN A 115 -11.08 -3.51 7.78
N ASP A 116 -12.20 -3.86 7.18
CA ASP A 116 -13.01 -2.95 6.36
C ASP A 116 -13.83 -1.94 7.20
N LYS A 117 -14.08 -2.21 8.48
CA LYS A 117 -14.86 -1.32 9.38
C LYS A 117 -14.22 0.05 9.62
N VAL A 118 -12.95 0.20 9.31
CA VAL A 118 -12.20 1.47 9.44
C VAL A 118 -11.96 2.16 8.10
N MET A 119 -12.49 1.60 7.03
CA MET A 119 -12.46 2.18 5.68
C MET A 119 -13.60 3.19 5.51
N PRO A 120 -13.57 4.03 4.45
CA PRO A 120 -14.71 4.89 4.14
C PRO A 120 -16.03 4.10 4.07
N GLU A 121 -17.14 4.72 4.50
CA GLU A 121 -18.44 4.05 4.71
C GLU A 121 -19.00 3.30 3.49
N ASN A 122 -18.57 3.69 2.29
CA ASN A 122 -18.97 3.04 1.03
C ASN A 122 -18.03 1.92 0.57
N GLU A 123 -16.99 1.59 1.34
CA GLU A 123 -16.04 0.54 1.01
C GLU A 123 -16.16 -0.66 1.95
N THR A 124 -16.24 -1.86 1.36
CA THR A 124 -16.22 -3.14 2.09
C THR A 124 -15.35 -4.14 1.33
N PHE A 125 -14.91 -5.19 2.03
CA PHE A 125 -14.29 -6.37 1.41
C PHE A 125 -15.29 -7.51 1.20
N ASP A 126 -16.48 -7.41 1.79
CA ASP A 126 -17.56 -8.39 1.64
C ASP A 126 -18.41 -8.05 0.41
N GLN A 127 -17.89 -8.37 -0.76
CA GLN A 127 -18.52 -8.14 -2.06
C GLN A 127 -18.04 -9.17 -3.08
N GLU A 128 -18.69 -9.22 -4.24
CA GLU A 128 -18.27 -10.09 -5.34
C GLU A 128 -16.85 -9.75 -5.81
N PHE A 129 -16.16 -10.75 -6.37
CA PHE A 129 -14.74 -10.60 -6.68
C PHE A 129 -14.47 -9.50 -7.73
N ASP A 130 -15.31 -9.41 -8.75
CA ASP A 130 -15.15 -8.41 -9.81
C ASP A 130 -15.25 -6.97 -9.26
N ASP A 131 -16.17 -6.74 -8.32
CA ASP A 131 -16.31 -5.46 -7.63
C ASP A 131 -15.14 -5.21 -6.68
N LEU A 132 -14.67 -6.25 -6.00
CA LEU A 132 -13.55 -6.15 -5.09
C LEU A 132 -12.25 -5.76 -5.80
N ILE A 133 -11.98 -6.31 -6.98
CA ILE A 133 -10.73 -6.02 -7.72
C ILE A 133 -10.74 -4.67 -8.44
N ALA A 134 -11.93 -4.10 -8.68
CA ALA A 134 -12.08 -2.87 -9.43
C ALA A 134 -11.30 -1.71 -8.80
N GLY A 135 -10.32 -1.19 -9.51
CA GLY A 135 -9.49 -0.06 -9.05
C GLY A 135 -8.60 -0.33 -7.81
N ARG A 136 -8.54 -1.58 -7.33
CA ARG A 136 -7.73 -1.95 -6.16
C ARG A 136 -6.49 -2.74 -6.52
N PHE A 137 -6.64 -3.80 -7.34
CA PHE A 137 -5.55 -4.75 -7.63
C PHE A 137 -5.08 -4.60 -9.06
N ILE A 138 -3.79 -4.82 -9.25
CA ILE A 138 -3.08 -4.68 -10.51
C ILE A 138 -2.90 -6.08 -11.08
N LEU A 139 -3.74 -6.46 -12.02
CA LEU A 139 -3.77 -7.83 -12.57
C LEU A 139 -3.83 -7.77 -14.11
N GLY A 140 -2.99 -8.53 -14.79
CA GLY A 140 -3.01 -8.56 -16.25
C GLY A 140 -1.67 -8.93 -16.89
N SER A 141 -1.51 -8.60 -18.18
CA SER A 141 -0.21 -8.61 -18.84
C SER A 141 0.69 -7.50 -18.24
N PRO A 142 2.01 -7.55 -18.49
CA PRO A 142 2.90 -6.46 -18.07
C PRO A 142 2.44 -5.09 -18.55
N ASP A 143 1.97 -4.95 -19.79
CA ASP A 143 1.45 -3.69 -20.33
C ASP A 143 0.16 -3.26 -19.65
N GLU A 144 -0.78 -4.19 -19.41
CA GLU A 144 -2.01 -3.90 -18.67
C GLU A 144 -1.71 -3.50 -17.22
N CYS A 145 -0.73 -4.12 -16.59
CA CYS A 145 -0.28 -3.76 -15.23
C CYS A 145 0.37 -2.37 -15.20
N TYR A 146 1.19 -2.04 -16.22
CA TYR A 146 1.79 -0.72 -16.35
C TYR A 146 0.72 0.38 -16.45
N GLU A 147 -0.27 0.21 -17.32
CA GLU A 147 -1.38 1.17 -17.47
C GLU A 147 -2.22 1.32 -16.19
N GLN A 148 -2.44 0.23 -15.45
CA GLN A 148 -3.13 0.28 -14.15
C GLN A 148 -2.31 0.97 -13.06
N LEU A 149 -0.98 0.92 -13.15
CA LEU A 149 -0.08 1.58 -12.21
C LEU A 149 0.16 3.05 -12.53
N ARG A 150 0.04 3.46 -13.81
CA ARG A 150 0.36 4.80 -14.30
C ARG A 150 -0.28 5.95 -13.46
N PRO A 151 -1.56 5.90 -13.04
CA PRO A 151 -2.15 6.96 -12.22
C PRO A 151 -1.42 7.22 -10.91
N TYR A 152 -0.71 6.22 -10.35
CA TYR A 152 -0.04 6.38 -9.07
C TYR A 152 1.11 7.38 -9.13
N TRP A 153 1.91 7.39 -10.18
CA TRP A 153 2.97 8.39 -10.32
C TRP A 153 2.52 9.65 -11.05
N GLU A 154 1.67 9.55 -12.07
CA GLU A 154 1.23 10.72 -12.81
C GLU A 154 0.28 11.63 -12.01
N GLU A 155 -0.64 11.04 -11.26
CA GLU A 155 -1.65 11.79 -10.52
C GLU A 155 -1.22 12.07 -9.07
N PHE A 156 -0.65 11.06 -8.39
CA PHE A 156 -0.33 11.19 -6.96
C PHE A 156 1.15 11.45 -6.69
N GLY A 157 2.04 11.31 -7.66
CA GLY A 157 3.48 11.48 -7.48
C GLY A 157 4.11 10.38 -6.62
N VAL A 158 3.53 9.18 -6.63
CA VAL A 158 4.13 8.00 -6.02
C VAL A 158 5.45 7.69 -6.72
N ASN A 159 6.50 7.47 -5.95
CA ASN A 159 7.83 7.14 -6.46
C ASN A 159 8.46 5.92 -5.79
N HIS A 160 7.73 5.27 -4.90
CA HIS A 160 8.10 3.98 -4.29
C HIS A 160 6.94 3.00 -4.41
N LEU A 161 7.14 1.93 -5.19
CA LEU A 161 6.15 0.88 -5.39
C LEU A 161 6.59 -0.40 -4.65
N LEU A 162 5.80 -0.82 -3.67
CA LEU A 162 5.96 -2.08 -2.97
C LEU A 162 4.94 -3.08 -3.52
N ILE A 163 5.42 -4.19 -4.06
CA ILE A 163 4.59 -5.20 -4.72
C ILE A 163 4.40 -6.40 -3.82
N ARG A 164 3.16 -6.88 -3.74
CA ARG A 164 2.82 -8.20 -3.19
C ARG A 164 2.26 -9.06 -4.31
N THR A 165 2.92 -10.19 -4.57
CA THR A 165 2.57 -11.11 -5.66
C THR A 165 2.38 -12.56 -5.19
N HIS A 166 2.34 -12.79 -3.87
CA HIS A 166 2.13 -14.12 -3.27
C HIS A 166 1.17 -14.02 -2.09
N TRP A 167 0.19 -14.92 -2.03
CA TRP A 167 -0.84 -14.95 -1.00
C TRP A 167 -1.00 -16.34 -0.41
N ALA A 168 -1.61 -16.43 0.76
CA ALA A 168 -1.78 -17.69 1.48
C ALA A 168 -2.42 -18.78 0.60
N GLY A 169 -1.81 -19.96 0.60
CA GLY A 169 -2.24 -21.11 -0.19
C GLY A 169 -1.80 -21.10 -1.67
N MET A 170 -1.26 -20.01 -2.19
CA MET A 170 -0.76 -19.98 -3.57
C MET A 170 0.51 -20.81 -3.71
N PRO A 171 0.60 -21.71 -4.72
CA PRO A 171 1.83 -22.42 -5.02
C PRO A 171 2.97 -21.44 -5.33
N LEU A 172 4.16 -21.71 -4.79
CA LEU A 172 5.33 -20.87 -5.04
C LEU A 172 5.66 -20.74 -6.53
N SER A 173 5.46 -21.81 -7.31
CA SER A 173 5.65 -21.79 -8.77
C SER A 173 4.77 -20.75 -9.47
N THR A 174 3.53 -20.56 -9.01
CA THR A 174 2.60 -19.55 -9.51
C THR A 174 3.10 -18.13 -9.20
N ALA A 175 3.52 -17.87 -7.98
CA ALA A 175 4.11 -16.59 -7.60
C ALA A 175 5.39 -16.28 -8.38
N LEU A 176 6.28 -17.28 -8.54
CA LEU A 176 7.52 -17.15 -9.31
C LEU A 176 7.28 -16.90 -10.81
N HIS A 177 6.18 -17.43 -11.38
CA HIS A 177 5.79 -17.12 -12.75
C HIS A 177 5.52 -15.60 -12.89
N SER A 178 4.63 -15.07 -12.07
CA SER A 178 4.33 -13.63 -12.08
C SER A 178 5.57 -12.77 -11.80
N LEU A 179 6.37 -13.15 -10.80
CA LEU A 179 7.58 -12.40 -10.44
C LEU A 179 8.58 -12.33 -11.61
N ARG A 180 8.72 -13.38 -12.41
CA ARG A 180 9.58 -13.36 -13.60
C ARG A 180 9.07 -12.37 -14.66
N MET A 181 7.76 -12.34 -14.92
CA MET A 181 7.18 -11.38 -15.85
C MET A 181 7.33 -9.94 -15.34
N ILE A 182 7.09 -9.73 -14.04
CA ILE A 182 7.31 -8.43 -13.39
C ILE A 182 8.78 -8.00 -13.58
N SER A 183 9.74 -8.89 -13.29
CA SER A 183 11.16 -8.54 -13.34
C SER A 183 11.69 -8.32 -14.76
N ASN A 184 11.19 -9.08 -15.73
CA ASN A 184 11.73 -9.04 -17.09
C ASN A 184 11.05 -8.02 -17.99
N GLU A 185 9.80 -7.66 -17.70
CA GLU A 185 8.97 -6.86 -18.60
C GLU A 185 8.41 -5.60 -17.90
N LEU A 186 7.69 -5.77 -16.78
CA LEU A 186 7.07 -4.62 -16.09
C LEU A 186 8.10 -3.70 -15.42
N LEU A 187 9.07 -4.25 -14.70
CA LEU A 187 10.05 -3.45 -13.97
C LEU A 187 10.92 -2.58 -14.89
N PRO A 188 11.44 -3.07 -16.03
CA PRO A 188 12.16 -2.21 -16.98
C PRO A 188 11.30 -1.06 -17.52
N ALA A 189 10.02 -1.31 -17.79
CA ALA A 189 9.10 -0.27 -18.24
C ALA A 189 8.88 0.81 -17.14
N LEU A 190 8.72 0.39 -15.88
CA LEU A 190 8.58 1.30 -14.74
C LEU A 190 9.85 2.12 -14.44
N GLN A 191 11.02 1.60 -14.75
CA GLN A 191 12.31 2.30 -14.57
C GLN A 191 12.61 3.34 -15.66
N SER A 192 11.84 3.35 -16.73
CA SER A 192 11.98 4.32 -17.84
C SER A 192 11.14 5.59 -17.68
N VAL A 193 10.44 5.72 -16.58
CA VAL A 193 9.53 6.85 -16.23
C VAL A 193 10.25 7.97 -15.52
#